data_2dc86f36adf4e5c47e2ad1204042d2a3
#
_entry.id   2dc86f36adf4e5c47e2ad1204042d2a3
#
_cell.length_a   1.000
_cell.length_b   1.000
_cell.length_c   1.000
_cell.angle_alpha   90.00
_cell.angle_beta   90.00
_cell.angle_gamma   90.00
#
_symmetry.space_group_name_H-M   'P 1'
#
loop_
_entity.id
_entity.type
_entity.pdbx_description
1 polymer ?
#
loop_
_entity_poly.entity_id
_entity_poly.type
_entity_poly.pdbx_seq_one_letter_code
_entity_poly.pdbx_strand_id
1 'polypeptide(L)'
;MKLLAIDCSTERMSLALSDNDQRWQHVGVGGAKASAALIPAIMGLLDEAQLTLTELDAIAFGRGPGAFTGLRTACAVAQGLALGAGLRLLPIDSLLMLAHASRSSNLSLLEGMQRSNPSLREAKRRSNPQSSRVLSVLDARMGQVYVAAYSHIADGWRCLQAPSLCQPEALVLPEEWQGQAFVLASNAHATYQEAFASTLSQGGVAIDAWPQAEAMLDLAALAHARGESVSPAEALPLYVRDKVALTSAERSSANVSRSA
;
A
#
# COMPACT_ATOMS: atom_id res chain seq x y z
N MET A 1 3.95 20.02 -10.05
CA MET A 1 4.41 18.73 -10.62
C MET A 1 3.22 17.97 -11.11
N LYS A 2 3.30 17.46 -12.36
CA LYS A 2 2.21 16.71 -13.00
C LYS A 2 2.51 15.22 -12.93
N LEU A 3 1.75 14.48 -12.13
CA LEU A 3 1.95 13.05 -11.90
C LEU A 3 0.67 12.26 -12.16
N LEU A 4 0.80 11.13 -12.82
CA LEU A 4 -0.24 10.09 -12.86
C LEU A 4 0.16 8.96 -11.91
N ALA A 5 -0.77 8.53 -11.04
CA ALA A 5 -0.59 7.43 -10.11
C ALA A 5 -1.59 6.30 -10.44
N ILE A 6 -1.10 5.06 -10.50
CA ILE A 6 -1.85 3.87 -10.90
C ILE A 6 -1.69 2.78 -9.86
N ASP A 7 -2.77 2.34 -9.18
CA ASP A 7 -2.75 1.16 -8.31
C ASP A 7 -3.84 0.16 -8.68
N CYS A 8 -3.44 -1.11 -8.76
CA CYS A 8 -4.32 -2.26 -8.92
C CYS A 8 -3.89 -3.41 -7.99
N SER A 9 -3.23 -3.09 -6.88
CA SER A 9 -2.68 -4.08 -5.95
C SER A 9 -3.75 -4.89 -5.18
N THR A 10 -5.00 -4.44 -5.22
CA THR A 10 -6.14 -5.07 -4.53
C THR A 10 -7.30 -5.34 -5.51
N GLU A 11 -8.48 -5.69 -4.99
CA GLU A 11 -9.73 -5.75 -5.75
C GLU A 11 -10.29 -4.37 -6.13
N ARG A 12 -9.65 -3.31 -5.71
CA ARG A 12 -9.93 -1.94 -6.15
C ARG A 12 -8.88 -1.50 -7.15
N MET A 13 -9.31 -0.77 -8.17
CA MET A 13 -8.46 0.01 -9.05
C MET A 13 -8.52 1.45 -8.53
N SER A 14 -7.37 2.03 -8.25
CA SER A 14 -7.26 3.42 -7.78
C SER A 14 -6.34 4.19 -8.73
N LEU A 15 -6.81 5.31 -9.22
CA LEU A 15 -6.08 6.23 -10.09
C LEU A 15 -6.10 7.62 -9.47
N ALA A 16 -5.02 8.35 -9.62
CA ALA A 16 -4.97 9.75 -9.28
C ALA A 16 -4.06 10.52 -10.27
N LEU A 17 -4.42 11.76 -10.50
CA LEU A 17 -3.67 12.69 -11.32
C LEU A 17 -3.43 13.97 -10.52
N SER A 18 -2.25 14.57 -10.62
CA SER A 18 -1.97 15.89 -10.06
C SER A 18 -1.44 16.84 -11.12
N ASP A 19 -1.87 18.10 -11.02
CA ASP A 19 -1.22 19.23 -11.65
C ASP A 19 -0.98 20.28 -10.56
N ASN A 20 0.25 20.32 -10.05
CA ASN A 20 0.63 21.12 -8.89
C ASN A 20 -0.28 20.86 -7.69
N ASP A 21 -1.13 21.82 -7.28
CA ASP A 21 -2.04 21.69 -6.12
C ASP A 21 -3.40 21.08 -6.48
N GLN A 22 -3.71 20.93 -7.77
CA GLN A 22 -4.96 20.32 -8.23
C GLN A 22 -4.81 18.80 -8.28
N ARG A 23 -5.87 18.09 -7.91
CA ARG A 23 -5.89 16.61 -7.91
C ARG A 23 -7.22 16.08 -8.43
N TRP A 24 -7.14 15.03 -9.22
CA TRP A 24 -8.26 14.24 -9.73
C TRP A 24 -8.07 12.80 -9.33
N GLN A 25 -9.14 12.09 -9.06
CA GLN A 25 -9.07 10.69 -8.66
C GLN A 25 -10.20 9.87 -9.26
N HIS A 26 -9.92 8.60 -9.49
CA HIS A 26 -10.89 7.63 -9.92
C HIS A 26 -10.70 6.32 -9.15
N VAL A 27 -11.80 5.78 -8.63
CA VAL A 27 -11.81 4.46 -7.97
C VAL A 27 -12.78 3.56 -8.73
N GLY A 28 -12.29 2.40 -9.12
CA GLY A 28 -13.05 1.42 -9.89
C GLY A 28 -12.84 -0.01 -9.39
N VAL A 29 -13.43 -0.96 -10.09
CA VAL A 29 -13.26 -2.39 -9.80
C VAL A 29 -11.92 -2.85 -10.33
N GLY A 30 -11.11 -3.42 -9.44
CA GLY A 30 -9.81 -4.01 -9.73
C GLY A 30 -9.88 -5.47 -10.18
N GLY A 31 -8.78 -6.21 -9.93
CA GLY A 31 -8.66 -7.61 -10.30
C GLY A 31 -8.67 -7.84 -11.81
N ALA A 32 -9.31 -8.92 -12.26
CA ALA A 32 -9.33 -9.29 -13.67
C ALA A 32 -10.06 -8.26 -14.58
N LYS A 33 -10.98 -7.48 -14.03
CA LYS A 33 -11.71 -6.43 -14.77
C LYS A 33 -10.91 -5.16 -14.95
N ALA A 34 -9.88 -4.92 -14.15
CA ALA A 34 -9.04 -3.74 -14.23
C ALA A 34 -8.40 -3.56 -15.61
N SER A 35 -7.96 -4.65 -16.25
CA SER A 35 -7.24 -4.59 -17.53
C SER A 35 -8.02 -3.92 -18.65
N ALA A 36 -9.35 -4.09 -18.71
CA ALA A 36 -10.18 -3.47 -19.74
C ALA A 36 -10.57 -2.02 -19.39
N ALA A 37 -10.67 -1.70 -18.09
CA ALA A 37 -11.15 -0.40 -17.62
C ALA A 37 -10.01 0.63 -17.39
N LEU A 38 -8.78 0.17 -17.19
CA LEU A 38 -7.67 0.99 -16.70
C LEU A 38 -7.30 2.11 -17.68
N ILE A 39 -7.05 1.79 -18.94
CA ILE A 39 -6.67 2.80 -19.97
C ILE A 39 -7.83 3.79 -20.20
N PRO A 40 -9.08 3.38 -20.42
CA PRO A 40 -10.19 4.32 -20.51
C PRO A 40 -10.33 5.26 -19.30
N ALA A 41 -10.14 4.74 -18.08
CA ALA A 41 -10.21 5.55 -16.87
C ALA A 41 -9.04 6.56 -16.76
N ILE A 42 -7.83 6.17 -17.17
CA ILE A 42 -6.67 7.08 -17.24
C ILE A 42 -6.95 8.21 -18.25
N MET A 43 -7.42 7.87 -19.44
CA MET A 43 -7.73 8.87 -20.45
C MET A 43 -8.83 9.82 -19.99
N GLY A 44 -9.87 9.30 -19.31
CA GLY A 44 -10.92 10.12 -18.71
C GLY A 44 -10.38 11.12 -17.67
N LEU A 45 -9.44 10.70 -16.81
CA LEU A 45 -8.80 11.62 -15.85
C LEU A 45 -7.96 12.70 -16.54
N LEU A 46 -7.23 12.35 -17.59
CA LEU A 46 -6.44 13.30 -18.36
C LEU A 46 -7.33 14.33 -19.06
N ASP A 47 -8.44 13.87 -19.67
CA ASP A 47 -9.43 14.74 -20.30
C ASP A 47 -10.08 15.69 -19.30
N GLU A 48 -10.46 15.20 -18.09
CA GLU A 48 -11.02 16.01 -17.03
C GLU A 48 -10.05 17.08 -16.53
N ALA A 49 -8.78 16.75 -16.44
CA ALA A 49 -7.71 17.65 -16.04
C ALA A 49 -7.24 18.56 -17.18
N GLN A 50 -7.71 18.35 -18.42
CA GLN A 50 -7.25 19.03 -19.63
C GLN A 50 -5.73 18.89 -19.85
N LEU A 51 -5.18 17.71 -19.54
CA LEU A 51 -3.77 17.36 -19.70
C LEU A 51 -3.60 16.27 -20.75
N THR A 52 -2.47 16.32 -21.42
CA THR A 52 -2.00 15.24 -22.28
C THR A 52 -0.96 14.38 -21.54
N LEU A 53 -0.78 13.15 -21.98
CA LEU A 53 0.18 12.23 -21.37
C LEU A 53 1.62 12.77 -21.43
N THR A 54 1.96 13.50 -22.50
CA THR A 54 3.30 14.08 -22.71
C THR A 54 3.60 15.30 -21.85
N GLU A 55 2.59 15.87 -21.19
CA GLU A 55 2.78 16.99 -20.25
C GLU A 55 3.08 16.51 -18.81
N LEU A 56 2.98 15.20 -18.54
CA LEU A 56 3.30 14.65 -17.24
C LEU A 56 4.82 14.66 -16.99
N ASP A 57 5.20 14.84 -15.74
CA ASP A 57 6.61 14.75 -15.31
C ASP A 57 7.04 13.28 -15.09
N ALA A 58 6.13 12.44 -14.60
CA ALA A 58 6.37 11.00 -14.40
C ALA A 58 5.04 10.25 -14.16
N ILE A 59 5.12 8.91 -14.23
CA ILE A 59 4.02 8.01 -13.88
C ILE A 59 4.44 7.17 -12.65
N ALA A 60 3.65 7.22 -11.58
CA ALA A 60 3.80 6.35 -10.42
C ALA A 60 2.91 5.12 -10.55
N PHE A 61 3.38 3.96 -10.08
CA PHE A 61 2.57 2.76 -10.04
C PHE A 61 2.81 1.95 -8.76
N GLY A 62 1.75 1.30 -8.28
CA GLY A 62 1.82 0.37 -7.16
C GLY A 62 2.58 -0.89 -7.57
N ARG A 63 3.84 -1.03 -7.12
CA ARG A 63 4.66 -2.17 -7.48
C ARG A 63 4.33 -3.43 -6.69
N GLY A 64 3.54 -3.31 -5.60
CA GLY A 64 3.20 -4.41 -4.71
C GLY A 64 3.77 -4.24 -3.29
N PRO A 65 3.61 -5.28 -2.44
CA PRO A 65 2.93 -6.55 -2.72
C PRO A 65 1.41 -6.39 -2.88
N GLY A 66 0.77 -7.41 -3.50
CA GLY A 66 -0.68 -7.40 -3.72
C GLY A 66 -1.15 -8.46 -4.70
N ALA A 67 -2.32 -8.26 -5.28
CA ALA A 67 -2.94 -9.16 -6.25
C ALA A 67 -2.09 -9.28 -7.53
N PHE A 68 -1.59 -10.46 -7.81
CA PHE A 68 -0.62 -10.77 -8.86
C PHE A 68 -1.02 -10.23 -10.25
N THR A 69 -2.29 -10.47 -10.66
CA THR A 69 -2.79 -9.97 -11.95
C THR A 69 -2.85 -8.45 -11.97
N GLY A 70 -3.31 -7.82 -10.88
CA GLY A 70 -3.42 -6.37 -10.77
C GLY A 70 -2.07 -5.67 -10.83
N LEU A 71 -1.07 -6.19 -10.11
CA LEU A 71 0.30 -5.65 -10.13
C LEU A 71 0.91 -5.66 -11.53
N ARG A 72 0.73 -6.78 -12.26
CA ARG A 72 1.21 -6.87 -13.65
C ARG A 72 0.48 -5.92 -14.58
N THR A 73 -0.85 -5.78 -14.42
CA THR A 73 -1.64 -4.86 -15.23
C THR A 73 -1.19 -3.42 -15.00
N ALA A 74 -1.06 -2.98 -13.74
CA ALA A 74 -0.61 -1.62 -13.42
C ALA A 74 0.81 -1.36 -13.96
N CYS A 75 1.74 -2.29 -13.75
CA CYS A 75 3.10 -2.18 -14.23
C CYS A 75 3.18 -2.11 -15.76
N ALA A 76 2.51 -3.04 -16.47
CA ALA A 76 2.55 -3.08 -17.93
C ALA A 76 1.91 -1.84 -18.58
N VAL A 77 0.78 -1.35 -18.03
CA VAL A 77 0.15 -0.12 -18.51
C VAL A 77 1.06 1.08 -18.24
N ALA A 78 1.62 1.20 -17.03
CA ALA A 78 2.57 2.27 -16.71
C ALA A 78 3.79 2.26 -17.65
N GLN A 79 4.38 1.07 -17.90
CA GLN A 79 5.49 0.90 -18.84
C GLN A 79 5.13 1.36 -20.27
N GLY A 80 3.96 0.90 -20.77
CA GLY A 80 3.52 1.25 -22.14
C GLY A 80 3.27 2.74 -22.31
N LEU A 81 2.59 3.38 -21.35
CA LEU A 81 2.32 4.81 -21.36
C LEU A 81 3.62 5.62 -21.23
N ALA A 82 4.50 5.24 -20.30
CA ALA A 82 5.77 5.91 -20.11
C ALA A 82 6.69 5.79 -21.33
N LEU A 83 6.74 4.62 -21.96
CA LEU A 83 7.51 4.41 -23.19
C LEU A 83 6.99 5.28 -24.34
N GLY A 84 5.65 5.35 -24.53
CA GLY A 84 5.02 6.13 -25.57
C GLY A 84 5.18 7.63 -25.41
N ALA A 85 5.26 8.12 -24.16
CA ALA A 85 5.37 9.55 -23.85
C ALA A 85 6.80 10.00 -23.48
N GLY A 86 7.78 9.11 -23.48
CA GLY A 86 9.16 9.42 -23.08
C GLY A 86 9.33 9.74 -21.60
N LEU A 87 8.46 9.17 -20.72
CA LEU A 87 8.43 9.45 -19.28
C LEU A 87 9.24 8.41 -18.47
N ARG A 88 9.56 8.79 -17.24
CA ARG A 88 10.11 7.87 -16.25
C ARG A 88 9.02 7.33 -15.33
N LEU A 89 9.30 6.22 -14.65
CA LEU A 89 8.40 5.56 -13.73
C LEU A 89 8.87 5.68 -12.27
N LEU A 90 7.90 5.73 -11.36
CA LEU A 90 8.11 5.79 -9.92
C LEU A 90 7.40 4.58 -9.27
N PRO A 91 8.15 3.49 -8.99
CA PRO A 91 7.58 2.31 -8.36
C PRO A 91 7.37 2.55 -6.86
N ILE A 92 6.13 2.50 -6.39
CA ILE A 92 5.75 2.75 -4.98
C ILE A 92 5.24 1.46 -4.33
N ASP A 93 5.72 1.16 -3.13
CA ASP A 93 5.26 -0.01 -2.37
C ASP A 93 3.81 0.14 -1.92
N SER A 94 2.98 -0.88 -2.18
CA SER A 94 1.54 -0.85 -1.82
C SER A 94 1.33 -0.76 -0.31
N LEU A 95 2.20 -1.39 0.50
CA LEU A 95 2.13 -1.30 1.96
C LEU A 95 2.58 0.07 2.49
N LEU A 96 3.54 0.72 1.83
CA LEU A 96 3.92 2.09 2.16
C LEU A 96 2.80 3.09 1.79
N MET A 97 2.17 2.89 0.64
CA MET A 97 1.01 3.68 0.22
C MET A 97 -0.15 3.54 1.22
N LEU A 98 -0.41 2.32 1.71
CA LEU A 98 -1.40 2.05 2.76
C LEU A 98 -1.05 2.79 4.06
N ALA A 99 0.24 2.77 4.49
CA ALA A 99 0.70 3.52 5.66
C ALA A 99 0.49 5.04 5.49
N HIS A 100 0.78 5.57 4.31
CA HIS A 100 0.64 6.99 4.03
C HIS A 100 -0.83 7.41 3.99
N ALA A 101 -1.69 6.66 3.30
CA ALA A 101 -3.13 6.91 3.24
C ALA A 101 -3.79 6.90 4.63
N SER A 102 -3.32 6.05 5.53
CA SER A 102 -3.85 5.93 6.89
C SER A 102 -3.44 7.06 7.84
N ARG A 103 -2.46 7.89 7.46
CA ARG A 103 -1.84 8.88 8.36
C ARG A 103 -2.81 9.93 8.90
N SER A 104 -3.68 10.46 8.08
CA SER A 104 -4.64 11.49 8.50
C SER A 104 -5.63 10.95 9.54
N SER A 105 -6.07 9.71 9.37
CA SER A 105 -6.93 9.01 10.34
C SER A 105 -6.19 8.62 11.62
N ASN A 106 -4.87 8.34 11.53
CA ASN A 106 -4.03 7.94 12.65
C ASN A 106 -3.89 9.00 13.72
N LEU A 107 -3.64 10.24 13.34
CA LEU A 107 -3.36 11.32 14.29
C LEU A 107 -4.53 11.54 15.23
N SER A 108 -5.76 11.62 14.71
CA SER A 108 -6.96 11.82 15.52
C SER A 108 -7.31 10.61 16.40
N LEU A 109 -7.12 9.39 15.91
CA LEU A 109 -7.38 8.16 16.67
C LEU A 109 -6.37 7.96 17.80
N LEU A 110 -5.08 8.12 17.53
CA LEU A 110 -4.02 8.01 18.54
C LEU A 110 -4.15 9.08 19.63
N GLU A 111 -4.55 10.30 19.28
CA GLU A 111 -4.86 11.34 20.26
C GLU A 111 -6.07 11.00 21.14
N GLY A 112 -7.12 10.42 20.57
CA GLY A 112 -8.29 9.94 21.31
C GLY A 112 -7.94 8.84 22.32
N MET A 113 -7.17 7.83 21.92
CA MET A 113 -6.71 6.74 22.78
C MET A 113 -5.81 7.21 23.92
N GLN A 114 -4.90 8.14 23.65
CA GLN A 114 -4.01 8.69 24.66
C GLN A 114 -4.75 9.50 25.73
N ARG A 115 -5.92 10.06 25.41
CA ARG A 115 -6.81 10.70 26.39
C ARG A 115 -7.43 9.69 27.35
N SER A 116 -7.71 8.49 26.87
CA SER A 116 -8.44 7.45 27.59
C SER A 116 -7.54 6.50 28.39
N ASN A 117 -6.24 6.40 28.07
CA ASN A 117 -5.30 5.45 28.68
C ASN A 117 -4.07 6.15 29.28
N PRO A 118 -3.91 6.17 30.64
CA PRO A 118 -2.79 6.82 31.32
C PRO A 118 -1.40 6.29 30.94
N SER A 119 -1.26 4.98 30.69
CA SER A 119 0.01 4.35 30.31
C SER A 119 0.49 4.83 28.93
N LEU A 120 -0.43 5.08 28.02
CA LEU A 120 -0.11 5.63 26.69
C LEU A 120 0.22 7.13 26.73
N ARG A 121 -0.23 7.86 27.77
CA ARG A 121 0.16 9.25 28.00
C ARG A 121 1.66 9.38 28.36
N GLU A 122 2.18 8.45 29.14
CA GLU A 122 3.60 8.44 29.52
C GLU A 122 4.49 8.06 28.32
N ALA A 123 4.05 7.13 27.50
CA ALA A 123 4.71 6.79 26.24
C ALA A 123 4.80 7.97 25.26
N LYS A 124 3.76 8.84 25.20
CA LYS A 124 3.77 10.07 24.40
C LYS A 124 4.84 11.09 24.85
N ARG A 125 5.09 11.22 26.16
CA ARG A 125 6.13 12.13 26.69
C ARG A 125 7.55 11.77 26.22
N ARG A 126 7.75 10.49 25.83
CA ARG A 126 9.03 9.95 25.35
C ARG A 126 9.09 9.83 23.83
N SER A 127 7.96 9.92 23.12
CA SER A 127 7.90 9.85 21.67
C SER A 127 7.68 11.23 21.06
N ASN A 128 8.33 11.51 19.93
CA ASN A 128 8.06 12.70 19.13
C ASN A 128 6.57 12.71 18.74
N PRO A 129 5.77 13.77 19.05
CA PRO A 129 4.34 13.82 18.75
C PRO A 129 3.99 13.74 17.25
N GLN A 130 4.97 13.85 16.37
CA GLN A 130 4.81 13.73 14.92
C GLN A 130 5.11 12.32 14.37
N SER A 131 5.56 11.37 15.18
CA SER A 131 5.86 10.03 14.70
C SER A 131 4.61 9.16 14.67
N SER A 132 4.13 8.87 13.47
CA SER A 132 3.09 7.84 13.26
C SER A 132 3.77 6.49 13.03
N ARG A 133 3.33 5.45 13.78
CA ARG A 133 3.77 4.06 13.59
C ARG A 133 2.63 3.29 12.94
N VAL A 134 2.89 2.70 11.80
CA VAL A 134 1.88 1.98 11.04
C VAL A 134 2.36 0.58 10.71
N LEU A 135 1.63 -0.41 11.19
CA LEU A 135 1.70 -1.79 10.72
C LEU A 135 0.72 -1.90 9.56
N SER A 136 1.25 -1.92 8.35
CA SER A 136 0.46 -2.06 7.13
C SER A 136 0.22 -3.53 6.83
N VAL A 137 -1.03 -3.93 6.66
CA VAL A 137 -1.43 -5.31 6.44
C VAL A 137 -2.40 -5.40 5.26
N LEU A 138 -2.06 -6.18 4.23
CA LEU A 138 -2.94 -6.44 3.10
C LEU A 138 -3.29 -7.92 3.00
N ASP A 139 -4.55 -8.23 2.66
CA ASP A 139 -4.98 -9.59 2.39
C ASP A 139 -4.17 -10.17 1.22
N ALA A 140 -3.45 -11.27 1.50
CA ALA A 140 -2.68 -11.99 0.50
C ALA A 140 -3.43 -13.21 -0.05
N ARG A 141 -4.70 -13.38 0.32
CA ARG A 141 -5.51 -14.57 0.03
C ARG A 141 -4.95 -15.85 0.67
N MET A 142 -5.68 -16.94 0.57
CA MET A 142 -5.30 -18.26 1.09
C MET A 142 -4.98 -18.26 2.61
N GLY A 143 -5.67 -17.42 3.38
CA GLY A 143 -5.46 -17.33 4.84
C GLY A 143 -4.15 -16.63 5.24
N GLN A 144 -3.53 -15.86 4.36
CA GLN A 144 -2.27 -15.16 4.61
C GLN A 144 -2.41 -13.66 4.42
N VAL A 145 -1.47 -12.90 4.97
CA VAL A 145 -1.39 -11.45 4.84
C VAL A 145 0.01 -11.00 4.42
N TYR A 146 0.08 -9.94 3.63
CA TYR A 146 1.30 -9.17 3.45
C TYR A 146 1.41 -8.15 4.58
N VAL A 147 2.59 -8.02 5.18
CA VAL A 147 2.84 -7.10 6.29
C VAL A 147 4.13 -6.34 6.10
N ALA A 148 4.13 -5.07 6.50
CA ALA A 148 5.32 -4.25 6.65
C ALA A 148 5.10 -3.24 7.79
N ALA A 149 6.19 -2.79 8.42
CA ALA A 149 6.12 -1.80 9.49
C ALA A 149 6.87 -0.53 9.11
N TYR A 150 6.18 0.61 9.25
CA TYR A 150 6.71 1.92 8.91
C TYR A 150 6.57 2.90 10.07
N SER A 151 7.60 3.71 10.29
CA SER A 151 7.54 4.89 11.16
C SER A 151 7.69 6.16 10.34
N HIS A 152 6.78 7.11 10.52
CA HIS A 152 6.91 8.43 9.93
C HIS A 152 7.85 9.28 10.80
N ILE A 153 8.88 9.81 10.19
CA ILE A 153 9.89 10.68 10.81
C ILE A 153 9.95 12.03 10.06
N ALA A 154 10.77 12.96 10.51
CA ALA A 154 10.88 14.28 9.90
C ALA A 154 11.17 14.22 8.38
N ASP A 155 12.00 13.27 7.96
CA ASP A 155 12.45 13.12 6.57
C ASP A 155 11.54 12.18 5.74
N GLY A 156 10.37 11.82 6.25
CA GLY A 156 9.40 10.94 5.57
C GLY A 156 9.20 9.59 6.26
N TRP A 157 9.04 8.51 5.49
CA TRP A 157 8.80 7.17 6.02
C TRP A 157 10.09 6.36 6.15
N ARG A 158 10.30 5.76 7.33
CA ARG A 158 11.33 4.76 7.59
C ARG A 158 10.69 3.38 7.65
N CYS A 159 11.14 2.48 6.79
CA CYS A 159 10.75 1.07 6.84
C CYS A 159 11.54 0.37 7.95
N LEU A 160 10.83 -0.20 8.94
CA LEU A 160 11.43 -0.96 10.05
C LEU A 160 11.36 -2.46 9.81
N GLN A 161 10.31 -2.90 9.10
CA GLN A 161 10.14 -4.28 8.66
C GLN A 161 9.74 -4.26 7.20
N ALA A 162 10.57 -4.84 6.36
CA ALA A 162 10.33 -4.94 4.92
C ALA A 162 9.07 -5.77 4.62
N PRO A 163 8.42 -5.56 3.45
CA PRO A 163 7.28 -6.36 3.03
C PRO A 163 7.55 -7.85 3.12
N SER A 164 6.72 -8.57 3.85
CA SER A 164 6.80 -10.02 4.05
C SER A 164 5.41 -10.66 4.01
N LEU A 165 5.37 -11.99 3.91
CA LEU A 165 4.14 -12.80 3.90
C LEU A 165 4.10 -13.64 5.18
N CYS A 166 2.97 -13.62 5.90
CA CYS A 166 2.79 -14.44 7.09
C CYS A 166 1.33 -14.87 7.29
N GLN A 167 1.11 -15.72 8.29
CA GLN A 167 -0.23 -15.98 8.80
C GLN A 167 -0.71 -14.76 9.62
N PRO A 168 -2.02 -14.46 9.65
CA PRO A 168 -2.56 -13.33 10.39
C PRO A 168 -2.23 -13.34 11.89
N GLU A 169 -2.12 -14.53 12.49
CA GLU A 169 -1.77 -14.74 13.89
C GLU A 169 -0.28 -14.54 14.19
N ALA A 170 0.56 -14.56 13.15
CA ALA A 170 2.02 -14.47 13.24
C ALA A 170 2.56 -13.04 13.00
N LEU A 171 1.72 -12.03 13.17
CA LEU A 171 2.16 -10.65 13.08
C LEU A 171 3.13 -10.31 14.21
N VAL A 172 4.29 -9.79 13.89
CA VAL A 172 5.33 -9.37 14.85
C VAL A 172 5.55 -7.87 14.72
N LEU A 173 5.59 -7.19 15.87
CA LEU A 173 5.93 -5.77 15.93
C LEU A 173 7.44 -5.57 15.96
N PRO A 174 7.97 -4.49 15.36
CA PRO A 174 9.36 -4.09 15.55
C PRO A 174 9.70 -3.91 17.05
N GLU A 175 10.87 -4.35 17.47
CA GLU A 175 11.32 -4.19 18.87
C GLU A 175 11.26 -2.74 19.34
N GLU A 176 11.55 -1.79 18.45
CA GLU A 176 11.49 -0.36 18.72
C GLU A 176 10.09 0.13 19.12
N TRP A 177 9.01 -0.66 18.86
CA TRP A 177 7.63 -0.28 19.16
C TRP A 177 7.09 -0.84 20.47
N GLN A 178 7.88 -1.59 21.21
CA GLN A 178 7.44 -2.16 22.50
C GLN A 178 6.95 -1.06 23.44
N GLY A 179 5.73 -1.24 23.98
CA GLY A 179 5.07 -0.27 24.85
C GLY A 179 4.67 1.05 24.18
N GLN A 180 4.68 1.12 22.87
CA GLN A 180 4.30 2.31 22.12
C GLN A 180 3.02 2.09 21.34
N ALA A 181 2.21 3.15 21.20
CA ALA A 181 0.99 3.11 20.41
C ALA A 181 1.33 3.05 18.91
N PHE A 182 0.57 2.24 18.16
CA PHE A 182 0.66 2.11 16.71
C PHE A 182 -0.72 1.93 16.09
N VAL A 183 -0.79 2.08 14.78
CA VAL A 183 -1.98 1.77 14.00
C VAL A 183 -1.72 0.54 13.14
N LEU A 184 -2.66 -0.40 13.14
CA LEU A 184 -2.76 -1.49 12.20
C LEU A 184 -3.70 -1.05 11.08
N ALA A 185 -3.15 -0.67 9.94
CA ALA A 185 -3.90 -0.27 8.76
C ALA A 185 -4.08 -1.48 7.84
N SER A 186 -5.33 -1.87 7.55
CA SER A 186 -5.58 -3.12 6.82
C SER A 186 -6.88 -3.07 6.04
N ASN A 187 -6.89 -3.70 4.84
CA ASN A 187 -8.10 -4.05 4.11
C ASN A 187 -8.67 -5.42 4.54
N ALA A 188 -7.99 -6.11 5.45
CA ALA A 188 -8.31 -7.46 5.90
C ALA A 188 -8.79 -7.53 7.37
N HIS A 189 -8.96 -6.37 8.04
CA HIS A 189 -9.29 -6.35 9.47
C HIS A 189 -10.60 -7.07 9.76
N ALA A 190 -11.65 -6.87 8.97
CA ALA A 190 -12.93 -7.53 9.17
C ALA A 190 -12.85 -9.07 9.02
N THR A 191 -11.92 -9.55 8.16
CA THR A 191 -11.72 -10.98 7.89
C THR A 191 -10.91 -11.66 9.02
N TYR A 192 -9.92 -10.96 9.60
CA TYR A 192 -8.94 -11.52 10.53
C TYR A 192 -8.96 -10.83 11.90
N GLN A 193 -10.11 -10.32 12.33
CA GLN A 193 -10.26 -9.57 13.57
C GLN A 193 -9.73 -10.32 14.80
N GLU A 194 -10.08 -11.60 14.94
CA GLU A 194 -9.65 -12.43 16.06
C GLU A 194 -8.13 -12.69 16.01
N ALA A 195 -7.59 -12.96 14.84
CA ALA A 195 -6.17 -13.20 14.64
C ALA A 195 -5.31 -11.97 14.99
N PHE A 196 -5.81 -10.76 14.71
CA PHE A 196 -5.13 -9.52 15.05
C PHE A 196 -5.23 -9.10 16.52
N ALA A 197 -6.11 -9.72 17.31
CA ALA A 197 -6.39 -9.32 18.70
C ALA A 197 -5.13 -9.32 19.58
N SER A 198 -4.29 -10.35 19.47
CA SER A 198 -3.03 -10.45 20.20
C SER A 198 -2.06 -9.32 19.88
N THR A 199 -1.91 -8.98 18.60
CA THR A 199 -1.05 -7.86 18.15
C THR A 199 -1.61 -6.52 18.63
N LEU A 200 -2.92 -6.31 18.49
CA LEU A 200 -3.58 -5.08 18.91
C LEU A 200 -3.52 -4.83 20.41
N SER A 201 -3.55 -5.90 21.24
CA SER A 201 -3.43 -5.80 22.70
C SER A 201 -2.10 -5.18 23.17
N GLN A 202 -1.08 -5.12 22.30
CA GLN A 202 0.22 -4.51 22.57
C GLN A 202 0.22 -2.98 22.41
N GLY A 203 -0.94 -2.33 22.26
CA GLY A 203 -1.10 -0.88 22.15
C GLY A 203 -1.51 -0.41 20.75
N GLY A 204 -2.07 -1.31 19.95
CA GLY A 204 -2.52 -1.03 18.58
C GLY A 204 -3.98 -0.62 18.47
N VAL A 205 -4.29 0.14 17.42
CA VAL A 205 -5.65 0.38 16.92
C VAL A 205 -5.73 -0.09 15.48
N ALA A 206 -6.76 -0.85 15.16
CA ALA A 206 -7.03 -1.23 13.79
C ALA A 206 -7.87 -0.17 13.07
N ILE A 207 -7.53 0.08 11.83
CA ILE A 207 -8.35 0.87 10.90
C ILE A 207 -8.53 0.11 9.59
N ASP A 208 -9.73 0.22 9.00
CA ASP A 208 -9.94 -0.25 7.65
C ASP A 208 -9.32 0.75 6.68
N ALA A 209 -8.39 0.29 5.87
CA ALA A 209 -7.63 1.12 4.97
C ALA A 209 -7.26 0.35 3.70
N TRP A 210 -7.14 1.09 2.61
CA TRP A 210 -6.85 0.58 1.27
C TRP A 210 -5.69 1.35 0.65
N PRO A 211 -4.86 0.73 -0.19
CA PRO A 211 -3.94 1.47 -1.04
C PRO A 211 -4.71 2.47 -1.92
N GLN A 212 -4.26 3.71 -1.93
CA GLN A 212 -4.92 4.81 -2.63
C GLN A 212 -3.93 5.54 -3.53
N ALA A 213 -4.27 5.71 -4.78
CA ALA A 213 -3.42 6.41 -5.74
C ALA A 213 -3.21 7.90 -5.37
N GLU A 214 -4.16 8.52 -4.67
CA GLU A 214 -3.98 9.88 -4.15
C GLU A 214 -2.81 9.96 -3.15
N ALA A 215 -2.73 9.00 -2.22
CA ALA A 215 -1.60 8.89 -1.29
C ALA A 215 -0.27 8.57 -2.02
N MET A 216 -0.34 7.86 -3.15
CA MET A 216 0.81 7.58 -4.00
C MET A 216 1.38 8.85 -4.62
N LEU A 217 0.57 9.86 -4.96
CA LEU A 217 1.06 11.11 -5.53
C LEU A 217 2.08 11.80 -4.61
N ASP A 218 1.81 11.84 -3.30
CA ASP A 218 2.72 12.45 -2.32
C ASP A 218 4.04 11.67 -2.21
N LEU A 219 3.95 10.34 -2.15
CA LEU A 219 5.12 9.46 -2.11
C LEU A 219 5.94 9.55 -3.40
N ALA A 220 5.26 9.63 -4.55
CA ALA A 220 5.88 9.77 -5.85
C ALA A 220 6.62 11.10 -6.02
N ALA A 221 6.04 12.21 -5.52
CA ALA A 221 6.71 13.51 -5.52
C ALA A 221 8.01 13.48 -4.70
N LEU A 222 7.99 12.84 -3.53
CA LEU A 222 9.20 12.65 -2.71
C LEU A 222 10.23 11.76 -3.40
N ALA A 223 9.81 10.64 -3.99
CA ALA A 223 10.69 9.73 -4.72
C ALA A 223 11.32 10.41 -5.95
N HIS A 224 10.53 11.20 -6.69
CA HIS A 224 11.03 11.99 -7.81
C HIS A 224 12.10 12.99 -7.38
N ALA A 225 11.85 13.73 -6.31
CA ALA A 225 12.81 14.70 -5.77
C ALA A 225 14.14 14.06 -5.31
N ARG A 226 14.10 12.77 -4.93
CA ARG A 226 15.28 11.97 -4.57
C ARG A 226 15.96 11.30 -5.76
N GLY A 227 15.43 11.45 -6.98
CA GLY A 227 15.96 10.81 -8.19
C GLY A 227 15.70 9.30 -8.26
N GLU A 228 14.71 8.79 -7.54
CA GLU A 228 14.37 7.34 -7.45
C GLU A 228 13.55 6.84 -8.65
N SER A 229 13.43 7.64 -9.72
CA SER A 229 12.73 7.24 -10.93
C SER A 229 13.53 6.21 -11.73
N VAL A 230 12.83 5.26 -12.33
CA VAL A 230 13.40 4.19 -13.15
C VAL A 230 12.97 4.32 -14.61
N SER A 231 13.70 3.70 -15.54
CA SER A 231 13.24 3.58 -16.92
C SER A 231 12.07 2.59 -17.03
N PRO A 232 11.23 2.68 -18.08
CA PRO A 232 10.17 1.70 -18.29
C PRO A 232 10.66 0.24 -18.31
N ALA A 233 11.86 -0.02 -18.81
CA ALA A 233 12.44 -1.36 -18.89
C ALA A 233 12.87 -1.92 -17.51
N GLU A 234 13.18 -1.04 -16.54
CA GLU A 234 13.62 -1.40 -15.19
C GLU A 234 12.46 -1.52 -14.20
N ALA A 235 11.28 -1.03 -14.57
CA ALA A 235 10.10 -1.06 -13.72
C ALA A 235 9.57 -2.49 -13.58
N LEU A 236 9.60 -3.03 -12.37
CA LEU A 236 9.15 -4.40 -12.08
C LEU A 236 8.22 -4.44 -10.87
N PRO A 237 7.23 -5.36 -10.86
CA PRO A 237 6.46 -5.65 -9.66
C PRO A 237 7.31 -6.26 -8.55
N LEU A 238 6.95 -5.99 -7.31
CA LEU A 238 7.53 -6.62 -6.12
C LEU A 238 6.72 -7.88 -5.77
N TYR A 239 7.33 -9.04 -5.96
CA TYR A 239 6.77 -10.32 -5.57
C TYR A 239 7.34 -10.77 -4.24
N VAL A 240 6.47 -10.85 -3.21
CA VAL A 240 6.82 -11.34 -1.86
C VAL A 240 6.46 -12.81 -1.70
N ARG A 241 5.49 -13.30 -2.49
CA ARG A 241 5.10 -14.71 -2.51
C ARG A 241 5.84 -15.46 -3.62
N ASP A 242 6.68 -16.42 -3.24
CA ASP A 242 7.46 -17.22 -4.20
C ASP A 242 6.61 -18.22 -4.97
N LYS A 243 5.55 -18.78 -4.35
CA LYS A 243 4.64 -19.74 -4.99
C LYS A 243 3.21 -19.21 -5.02
N VAL A 244 2.70 -18.96 -6.22
CA VAL A 244 1.33 -18.44 -6.43
C VAL A 244 0.29 -19.55 -6.55
N ALA A 245 0.71 -20.80 -6.82
CA ALA A 245 -0.17 -21.96 -6.94
C ALA A 245 0.51 -23.23 -6.44
N LEU A 246 -0.25 -24.07 -5.74
CA LEU A 246 0.17 -25.44 -5.44
C LEU A 246 0.26 -26.24 -6.75
N THR A 247 1.30 -27.04 -6.90
CA THR A 247 1.39 -28.02 -7.97
C THR A 247 0.28 -29.06 -7.84
N SER A 248 -0.02 -29.79 -8.89
CA SER A 248 -1.06 -30.85 -8.85
C SER A 248 -0.76 -31.90 -7.77
N ALA A 249 0.51 -32.22 -7.55
CA ALA A 249 0.95 -33.13 -6.48
C ALA A 249 0.71 -32.58 -5.07
N GLU A 250 1.00 -31.30 -4.84
CA GLU A 250 0.79 -30.61 -3.57
C GLU A 250 -0.72 -30.43 -3.26
N ARG A 251 -1.58 -30.26 -4.29
CA ARG A 251 -3.05 -30.25 -4.12
C ARG A 251 -3.59 -31.62 -3.72
N SER A 252 -3.05 -32.68 -4.29
CA SER A 252 -3.47 -34.05 -3.95
C SER A 252 -3.10 -34.40 -2.50
N SER A 253 -1.92 -34.04 -2.03
CA SER A 253 -1.51 -34.27 -0.64
C SER A 253 -2.28 -33.41 0.36
N ALA A 254 -2.63 -32.15 0.04
CA ALA A 254 -3.45 -31.30 0.91
C ALA A 254 -4.91 -31.79 1.04
N ASN A 255 -5.46 -32.47 0.03
CA ASN A 255 -6.80 -33.07 0.11
C ASN A 255 -6.83 -34.34 0.94
N VAL A 256 -5.75 -35.12 1.00
CA VAL A 256 -5.64 -36.32 1.83
C VAL A 256 -5.59 -35.98 3.33
N SER A 257 -4.91 -34.90 3.71
CA SER A 257 -4.81 -34.44 5.10
C SER A 257 -6.08 -33.74 5.63
N ARG A 258 -7.06 -33.41 4.78
CA ARG A 258 -8.38 -32.88 5.18
C ARG A 258 -9.46 -33.94 5.36
N SER A 259 -9.19 -35.17 4.94
CA SER A 259 -10.13 -36.32 5.00
C SER A 259 -9.72 -37.37 6.04
N ALA A 260 -8.74 -37.10 6.86
CA ALA A 260 -8.31 -37.86 8.03
C ALA A 260 -8.54 -37.05 9.30
#